data_7f0c8d18f82c446a4e24b9d985b56259
#
_entry.id   7f0c8d18f82c446a4e24b9d985b56259
#
_cell.length_a   1.000
_cell.length_b   1.000
_cell.length_c   1.000
_cell.angle_alpha   90.00
_cell.angle_beta   90.00
_cell.angle_gamma   90.00
#
_symmetry.space_group_name_H-M   'P 1'
#
loop_
_entity.id
_entity.type
_entity.pdbx_description
1 polymer ?
#
loop_
_entity_poly.entity_id
_entity_poly.type
_entity_poly.pdbx_seq_one_letter_code
_entity_poly.pdbx_strand_id
1 'polypeptide(L)'
;MNLPKIFATAVLLLCCLKLSAQGDFKKIDNWLAYNTHEMGGRSILMIYKDGKIIYAHAEKEMNFRQKMATKYVARKQGKTADMDEYTPTTRLSIASCSKWLSAALVMTFVDEGKLKLTDTVGKYLPVLSANSKGKITIAQCLSHQTGIKAPELKENLQEMRAANSMDDAIADIAKMPMEGEPGKVFHYSNTGLQIAGAVIEKISGKSFETLFAERIAQPIGMKNTDFGKGRVALPAGGAYSTPEDYLNFLGMILNKGVYNGKRILSESSIAQMQVNRITPDVKVTYSPAEAKNLGYGYGEWTMGNNTVSSPGLFGSFPWVNNDKKYAAFLMTFYIKNTGRNERYFELMGLVNEAIGK
;
A
#
# COMPACT_ATOMS: atom_id res chain seq x y z
N MET A 1 -26.82 31.14 -71.62
CA MET A 1 -25.64 30.49 -71.04
C MET A 1 -25.79 30.49 -69.52
N ASN A 2 -26.25 29.39 -69.01
CA ASN A 2 -26.59 29.26 -67.59
C ASN A 2 -25.41 28.69 -66.80
N LEU A 3 -24.92 29.43 -65.78
CA LEU A 3 -23.98 28.91 -64.81
C LEU A 3 -24.75 28.17 -63.67
N PRO A 4 -24.32 27.00 -63.25
CA PRO A 4 -24.96 26.30 -62.10
C PRO A 4 -24.47 26.86 -60.76
N LYS A 5 -25.41 27.11 -59.87
CA LYS A 5 -25.17 27.46 -58.46
C LYS A 5 -24.65 26.23 -57.74
N ILE A 6 -23.40 26.31 -57.25
CA ILE A 6 -22.84 25.32 -56.37
C ILE A 6 -23.39 25.58 -54.97
N PHE A 7 -24.22 24.64 -54.46
CA PHE A 7 -24.63 24.58 -53.09
C PHE A 7 -23.46 24.05 -52.23
N ALA A 8 -22.83 24.92 -51.46
CA ALA A 8 -21.90 24.51 -50.43
C ALA A 8 -22.68 24.01 -49.21
N THR A 9 -22.79 22.71 -49.07
CA THR A 9 -23.35 22.08 -47.87
C THR A 9 -22.26 22.10 -46.80
N ALA A 10 -22.37 23.05 -45.87
CA ALA A 10 -21.55 23.07 -44.66
C ALA A 10 -21.96 21.91 -43.74
N VAL A 11 -21.16 20.87 -43.72
CA VAL A 11 -21.27 19.79 -42.71
C VAL A 11 -20.76 20.36 -41.40
N LEU A 12 -21.69 20.79 -40.54
CA LEU A 12 -21.39 21.05 -39.13
C LEU A 12 -21.04 19.71 -38.45
N LEU A 13 -19.75 19.41 -38.34
CA LEU A 13 -19.27 18.39 -37.43
C LEU A 13 -19.56 18.89 -36.00
N LEU A 14 -20.69 18.47 -35.43
CA LEU A 14 -20.90 18.53 -33.99
C LEU A 14 -19.89 17.59 -33.33
N CYS A 15 -18.71 18.11 -32.97
CA CYS A 15 -17.89 17.53 -31.96
C CYS A 15 -18.70 17.56 -30.65
N CYS A 16 -19.41 16.47 -30.39
CA CYS A 16 -19.87 16.16 -29.03
C CYS A 16 -18.62 15.95 -28.17
N LEU A 17 -18.05 17.05 -27.68
CA LEU A 17 -17.22 17.03 -26.51
C LEU A 17 -18.11 16.41 -25.42
N LYS A 18 -17.89 15.12 -25.13
CA LYS A 18 -18.33 14.58 -23.85
C LYS A 18 -17.60 15.42 -22.81
N LEU A 19 -18.25 16.47 -22.31
CA LEU A 19 -17.97 16.98 -20.99
C LEU A 19 -18.17 15.78 -20.05
N SER A 20 -17.13 15.02 -19.79
CA SER A 20 -17.13 14.17 -18.61
C SER A 20 -17.38 15.16 -17.47
N ALA A 21 -18.53 15.01 -16.80
CA ALA A 21 -18.84 15.80 -15.63
C ALA A 21 -17.64 15.68 -14.69
N GLN A 22 -16.86 16.75 -14.62
CA GLN A 22 -15.75 16.85 -13.67
C GLN A 22 -16.41 16.82 -12.33
N GLY A 23 -16.18 15.78 -11.53
CA GLY A 23 -16.82 15.60 -10.23
C GLY A 23 -16.70 16.87 -9.41
N ASP A 24 -17.73 17.21 -8.65
CA ASP A 24 -17.66 18.33 -7.71
C ASP A 24 -16.79 17.92 -6.52
N PHE A 25 -15.49 18.24 -6.59
CA PHE A 25 -14.53 17.94 -5.54
C PHE A 25 -14.55 18.94 -4.37
N LYS A 26 -15.39 19.98 -4.42
CA LYS A 26 -15.48 21.02 -3.39
C LYS A 26 -15.75 20.46 -1.98
N LYS A 27 -16.53 19.38 -1.88
CA LYS A 27 -16.75 18.72 -0.59
C LYS A 27 -15.49 18.09 -0.05
N ILE A 28 -14.64 17.57 -0.93
CA ILE A 28 -13.34 16.98 -0.57
C ILE A 28 -12.36 18.07 -0.14
N ASP A 29 -12.33 19.21 -0.87
CA ASP A 29 -11.51 20.36 -0.48
C ASP A 29 -11.89 20.85 0.93
N ASN A 30 -13.17 21.03 1.19
CA ASN A 30 -13.66 21.43 2.52
C ASN A 30 -13.33 20.39 3.60
N TRP A 31 -13.42 19.11 3.28
CA TRP A 31 -13.06 18.04 4.20
C TRP A 31 -11.57 18.04 4.54
N LEU A 32 -10.69 18.22 3.54
CA LEU A 32 -9.25 18.33 3.74
C LEU A 32 -8.92 19.57 4.60
N ALA A 33 -9.48 20.74 4.29
CA ALA A 33 -9.28 21.95 5.06
C ALA A 33 -9.69 21.76 6.53
N TYR A 34 -10.80 21.10 6.79
CA TYR A 34 -11.29 20.86 8.16
C TYR A 34 -10.45 19.82 8.91
N ASN A 35 -10.04 18.72 8.26
CA ASN A 35 -9.42 17.58 8.93
C ASN A 35 -7.89 17.63 8.98
N THR A 36 -7.20 18.39 8.13
CA THR A 36 -5.74 18.41 8.03
C THR A 36 -5.06 18.77 9.35
N HIS A 37 -5.66 19.67 10.13
CA HIS A 37 -5.17 19.99 11.46
C HIS A 37 -5.03 18.73 12.36
N GLU A 38 -6.06 17.89 12.40
CA GLU A 38 -6.06 16.64 13.20
C GLU A 38 -5.17 15.53 12.59
N MET A 39 -4.83 15.66 11.32
CA MET A 39 -3.99 14.70 10.58
C MET A 39 -2.51 15.08 10.53
N GLY A 40 -2.03 15.85 11.51
CA GLY A 40 -0.62 16.23 11.61
C GLY A 40 -0.28 17.58 10.98
N GLY A 41 -1.29 18.32 10.50
CA GLY A 41 -1.18 19.68 9.98
C GLY A 41 -0.72 19.77 8.53
N ARG A 42 -0.54 18.66 7.85
CA ARG A 42 -0.27 18.59 6.40
C ARG A 42 -0.86 17.34 5.80
N SER A 43 -1.51 17.50 4.66
CA SER A 43 -2.07 16.38 3.87
C SER A 43 -1.98 16.67 2.38
N ILE A 44 -1.99 15.62 1.59
CA ILE A 44 -2.25 15.68 0.15
C ILE A 44 -3.09 14.47 -0.25
N LEU A 45 -4.16 14.72 -0.97
CA LEU A 45 -4.99 13.69 -1.58
C LEU A 45 -4.81 13.73 -3.10
N MET A 46 -4.56 12.57 -3.69
CA MET A 46 -4.55 12.40 -5.15
C MET A 46 -5.49 11.26 -5.55
N ILE A 47 -6.21 11.44 -6.66
CA ILE A 47 -7.17 10.46 -7.20
C ILE A 47 -6.83 10.16 -8.65
N TYR A 48 -6.73 8.87 -8.97
CA TYR A 48 -6.47 8.33 -10.29
C TYR A 48 -7.71 7.61 -10.82
N LYS A 49 -8.11 7.94 -12.04
CA LYS A 49 -9.21 7.30 -12.76
C LYS A 49 -8.98 7.41 -14.27
N ASP A 50 -9.41 6.39 -15.00
CA ASP A 50 -9.36 6.36 -16.47
C ASP A 50 -7.98 6.74 -17.06
N GLY A 51 -6.91 6.19 -16.46
CA GLY A 51 -5.53 6.37 -16.93
C GLY A 51 -4.86 7.68 -16.54
N LYS A 52 -5.49 8.54 -15.74
CA LYS A 52 -4.96 9.86 -15.37
C LYS A 52 -5.29 10.27 -13.94
N ILE A 53 -4.52 11.20 -13.41
CA ILE A 53 -4.83 11.90 -12.17
C ILE A 53 -5.97 12.88 -12.47
N ILE A 54 -7.10 12.72 -11.78
CA ILE A 54 -8.30 13.57 -11.94
C ILE A 54 -8.44 14.59 -10.81
N TYR A 55 -7.70 14.41 -9.71
CA TYR A 55 -7.69 15.29 -8.56
C TYR A 55 -6.34 15.22 -7.85
N ALA A 56 -5.82 16.38 -7.45
CA ALA A 56 -4.66 16.52 -6.59
C ALA A 56 -4.82 17.81 -5.79
N HIS A 57 -4.93 17.69 -4.47
CA HIS A 57 -5.08 18.85 -3.59
C HIS A 57 -4.30 18.61 -2.30
N ALA A 58 -3.56 19.62 -1.87
CA ALA A 58 -2.79 19.61 -0.63
C ALA A 58 -3.35 20.67 0.32
N GLU A 59 -3.23 20.40 1.62
CA GLU A 59 -3.61 21.32 2.68
C GLU A 59 -2.55 21.39 3.76
N LYS A 60 -2.38 22.59 4.32
CA LYS A 60 -1.42 22.85 5.37
C LYS A 60 -1.99 23.75 6.45
N GLU A 61 -2.20 23.17 7.62
CA GLU A 61 -2.65 23.86 8.81
C GLU A 61 -1.89 23.33 10.04
N MET A 62 -0.66 23.81 10.24
CA MET A 62 0.20 23.37 11.33
C MET A 62 0.14 24.30 12.52
N ASN A 63 -0.23 23.78 13.69
CA ASN A 63 -0.09 24.47 14.96
C ASN A 63 1.36 24.48 15.49
N PHE A 64 1.60 25.22 16.56
CA PHE A 64 2.94 25.32 17.16
C PHE A 64 3.53 23.98 17.59
N ARG A 65 2.72 23.09 18.21
CA ARG A 65 3.18 21.78 18.68
C ARG A 65 3.60 20.89 17.50
N GLN A 66 2.85 20.89 16.42
CA GLN A 66 3.15 20.14 15.19
C GLN A 66 4.45 20.65 14.53
N LYS A 67 4.64 21.97 14.47
CA LYS A 67 5.89 22.58 13.99
C LYS A 67 7.10 22.16 14.84
N MET A 68 6.95 22.17 16.16
CA MET A 68 8.01 21.72 17.08
C MET A 68 8.30 20.23 16.95
N ALA A 69 7.27 19.39 16.83
CA ALA A 69 7.43 17.94 16.61
C ALA A 69 8.18 17.66 15.29
N THR A 70 7.83 18.35 14.21
CA THR A 70 8.50 18.22 12.92
C THR A 70 9.98 18.62 13.02
N LYS A 71 10.30 19.73 13.69
CA LYS A 71 11.69 20.15 13.96
C LYS A 71 12.46 19.11 14.75
N TYR A 72 11.85 18.55 15.80
CA TYR A 72 12.47 17.55 16.64
C TYR A 72 12.79 16.26 15.86
N VAL A 73 11.83 15.76 15.07
CA VAL A 73 12.04 14.55 14.24
C VAL A 73 13.13 14.80 13.19
N ALA A 74 13.10 15.92 12.49
CA ALA A 74 14.10 16.29 11.50
C ALA A 74 15.51 16.37 12.13
N ARG A 75 15.64 17.02 13.28
CA ARG A 75 16.90 17.10 14.02
C ARG A 75 17.46 15.72 14.39
N LYS A 76 16.58 14.79 14.86
CA LYS A 76 16.99 13.40 15.17
C LYS A 76 17.48 12.64 13.93
N GLN A 77 17.02 13.01 12.75
CA GLN A 77 17.42 12.43 11.48
C GLN A 77 18.61 13.14 10.83
N GLY A 78 19.19 14.16 11.48
CA GLY A 78 20.27 14.98 10.91
C GLY A 78 19.82 15.80 9.69
N LYS A 79 18.54 16.17 9.61
CA LYS A 79 17.94 16.89 8.47
C LYS A 79 17.39 18.25 8.89
N THR A 80 17.27 19.15 7.93
CA THR A 80 16.48 20.38 8.08
C THR A 80 14.99 20.02 8.10
N ALA A 81 14.24 20.67 8.99
CA ALA A 81 12.80 20.48 9.07
C ALA A 81 12.11 21.08 7.84
N ASP A 82 11.47 20.25 7.07
CA ASP A 82 10.56 20.67 6.01
C ASP A 82 9.19 21.00 6.61
N MET A 83 8.74 22.23 6.38
CA MET A 83 7.45 22.75 6.84
C MET A 83 6.53 23.10 5.68
N ASP A 84 6.97 22.87 4.44
CA ASP A 84 6.20 23.24 3.28
C ASP A 84 5.00 22.33 3.07
N GLU A 85 4.06 22.77 2.28
CA GLU A 85 2.93 21.98 1.84
C GLU A 85 3.40 20.70 1.14
N TYR A 86 2.65 19.61 1.30
CA TYR A 86 2.99 18.40 0.57
C TYR A 86 2.73 18.56 -0.93
N THR A 87 3.60 17.99 -1.71
CA THR A 87 3.52 17.95 -3.18
C THR A 87 3.35 16.51 -3.66
N PRO A 88 2.98 16.27 -4.91
CA PRO A 88 2.96 14.92 -5.49
C PRO A 88 4.28 14.16 -5.34
N THR A 89 5.39 14.88 -5.18
CA THR A 89 6.75 14.32 -5.04
C THR A 89 7.29 14.35 -3.61
N THR A 90 6.53 14.81 -2.62
CA THR A 90 6.92 14.78 -1.21
C THR A 90 7.13 13.33 -0.76
N ARG A 91 8.35 13.01 -0.30
CA ARG A 91 8.75 11.65 0.05
C ARG A 91 8.73 11.43 1.55
N LEU A 92 7.88 10.51 2.02
CA LEU A 92 7.72 10.16 3.43
C LEU A 92 7.79 8.65 3.64
N SER A 93 8.05 8.24 4.90
CA SER A 93 7.82 6.85 5.32
C SER A 93 6.33 6.53 5.27
N ILE A 94 5.98 5.46 4.58
CA ILE A 94 4.59 5.03 4.37
C ILE A 94 4.18 3.86 5.28
N ALA A 95 5.09 3.42 6.17
CA ALA A 95 4.84 2.36 7.13
C ALA A 95 4.16 1.14 6.48
N SER A 96 3.01 0.67 7.02
CA SER A 96 2.33 -0.55 6.57
C SER A 96 1.80 -0.52 5.14
N CYS A 97 1.73 0.64 4.47
CA CYS A 97 1.50 0.66 3.02
C CYS A 97 2.57 -0.16 2.26
N SER A 98 3.74 -0.37 2.86
CA SER A 98 4.80 -1.26 2.37
C SER A 98 4.34 -2.70 2.13
N LYS A 99 3.37 -3.19 2.93
CA LYS A 99 2.92 -4.58 2.85
C LYS A 99 2.32 -4.92 1.49
N TRP A 100 1.57 -3.97 0.93
CA TRP A 100 0.96 -4.14 -0.39
C TRP A 100 2.02 -4.23 -1.49
N LEU A 101 3.01 -3.34 -1.45
CA LEU A 101 4.16 -3.36 -2.36
C LEU A 101 4.93 -4.69 -2.27
N SER A 102 5.16 -5.15 -1.04
CA SER A 102 5.91 -6.38 -0.77
C SER A 102 5.16 -7.63 -1.21
N ALA A 103 3.85 -7.69 -0.95
CA ALA A 103 3.03 -8.79 -1.42
C ALA A 103 3.00 -8.85 -2.96
N ALA A 104 2.84 -7.70 -3.63
CA ALA A 104 2.93 -7.61 -5.08
C ALA A 104 4.29 -8.10 -5.61
N LEU A 105 5.40 -7.74 -4.94
CA LEU A 105 6.73 -8.24 -5.30
C LEU A 105 6.80 -9.77 -5.18
N VAL A 106 6.33 -10.36 -4.09
CA VAL A 106 6.30 -11.82 -3.91
C VAL A 106 5.45 -12.49 -5.00
N MET A 107 4.30 -11.89 -5.36
CA MET A 107 3.44 -12.41 -6.41
C MET A 107 4.09 -12.41 -7.81
N THR A 108 5.11 -11.57 -8.07
CA THR A 108 5.88 -11.68 -9.32
C THR A 108 6.63 -13.01 -9.44
N PHE A 109 7.08 -13.58 -8.33
CA PHE A 109 7.73 -14.89 -8.31
C PHE A 109 6.71 -16.02 -8.49
N VAL A 110 5.48 -15.83 -8.02
CA VAL A 110 4.37 -16.77 -8.25
C VAL A 110 4.01 -16.78 -9.73
N ASP A 111 3.88 -15.62 -10.36
CA ASP A 111 3.57 -15.50 -11.79
C ASP A 111 4.65 -16.11 -12.69
N GLU A 112 5.91 -16.08 -12.28
CA GLU A 112 7.02 -16.72 -12.99
C GLU A 112 7.12 -18.24 -12.70
N GLY A 113 6.27 -18.80 -11.84
CA GLY A 113 6.33 -20.21 -11.44
C GLY A 113 7.54 -20.57 -10.57
N LYS A 114 8.30 -19.57 -10.09
CA LYS A 114 9.48 -19.77 -9.21
C LYS A 114 9.09 -20.03 -7.76
N LEU A 115 7.87 -19.69 -7.39
CA LEU A 115 7.32 -19.82 -6.05
C LEU A 115 5.84 -20.23 -6.17
N LYS A 116 5.38 -21.11 -5.29
CA LYS A 116 3.95 -21.42 -5.15
C LYS A 116 3.45 -20.86 -3.82
N LEU A 117 2.22 -20.35 -3.80
CA LEU A 117 1.58 -19.88 -2.56
C LEU A 117 1.45 -21.01 -1.53
N THR A 118 1.40 -22.26 -1.97
CA THR A 118 1.39 -23.46 -1.14
C THR A 118 2.77 -23.97 -0.74
N ASP A 119 3.84 -23.41 -1.27
CA ASP A 119 5.19 -23.77 -0.83
C ASP A 119 5.37 -23.43 0.65
N THR A 120 6.04 -24.32 1.37
CA THR A 120 6.33 -24.13 2.78
C THR A 120 7.65 -23.36 2.96
N VAL A 121 7.69 -22.49 3.96
CA VAL A 121 8.85 -21.65 4.22
C VAL A 121 10.10 -22.44 4.58
N GLY A 122 9.91 -23.61 5.21
CA GLY A 122 11.02 -24.50 5.56
C GLY A 122 11.79 -25.08 4.37
N LYS A 123 11.19 -25.09 3.18
CA LYS A 123 11.86 -25.46 1.92
C LYS A 123 13.01 -24.49 1.58
N TYR A 124 12.87 -23.22 1.95
CA TYR A 124 13.79 -22.14 1.61
C TYR A 124 14.61 -21.63 2.82
N LEU A 125 14.05 -21.75 4.03
CA LEU A 125 14.57 -21.25 5.28
C LEU A 125 14.63 -22.39 6.33
N PRO A 126 15.66 -23.25 6.29
CA PRO A 126 15.74 -24.44 7.16
C PRO A 126 15.67 -24.14 8.66
N VAL A 127 16.12 -22.96 9.11
CA VAL A 127 16.05 -22.52 10.51
C VAL A 127 14.61 -22.47 11.03
N LEU A 128 13.62 -22.19 10.17
CA LEU A 128 12.21 -22.24 10.54
C LEU A 128 11.71 -23.69 10.74
N SER A 129 12.23 -24.64 9.97
CA SER A 129 11.93 -26.07 10.16
C SER A 129 12.49 -26.60 11.48
N ALA A 130 13.73 -26.24 11.82
CA ALA A 130 14.36 -26.60 13.10
C ALA A 130 13.58 -26.06 14.33
N ASN A 131 12.79 -25.02 14.14
CA ASN A 131 11.97 -24.37 15.18
C ASN A 131 10.46 -24.60 14.99
N SER A 132 10.05 -25.71 14.37
CA SER A 132 8.65 -26.14 14.17
C SER A 132 7.78 -25.20 13.36
N LYS A 133 8.38 -24.25 12.61
CA LYS A 133 7.68 -23.25 11.77
C LYS A 133 7.77 -23.57 10.27
N GLY A 134 8.50 -24.62 9.89
CA GLY A 134 8.79 -24.95 8.50
C GLY A 134 7.57 -25.26 7.66
N LYS A 135 6.43 -25.65 8.25
CA LYS A 135 5.17 -25.97 7.55
C LYS A 135 4.33 -24.73 7.18
N ILE A 136 4.68 -23.54 7.66
CA ILE A 136 3.99 -22.30 7.30
C ILE A 136 4.12 -22.10 5.79
N THR A 137 3.02 -21.76 5.12
CA THR A 137 3.01 -21.53 3.67
C THR A 137 3.24 -20.06 3.32
N ILE A 138 3.64 -19.78 2.08
CA ILE A 138 3.78 -18.41 1.57
C ILE A 138 2.44 -17.67 1.64
N ALA A 139 1.32 -18.33 1.31
CA ALA A 139 -0.02 -17.76 1.46
C ALA A 139 -0.29 -17.28 2.90
N GLN A 140 0.05 -18.11 3.90
CA GLN A 140 -0.12 -17.77 5.31
C GLN A 140 0.80 -16.63 5.76
N CYS A 141 1.99 -16.51 5.19
CA CYS A 141 2.87 -15.38 5.42
C CYS A 141 2.26 -14.06 4.91
N LEU A 142 1.72 -14.06 3.69
CA LEU A 142 1.14 -12.87 3.06
C LEU A 142 -0.21 -12.45 3.66
N SER A 143 -0.92 -13.38 4.32
CA SER A 143 -2.24 -13.14 4.94
C SER A 143 -2.22 -13.04 6.46
N HIS A 144 -1.05 -12.90 7.10
CA HIS A 144 -0.92 -12.83 8.57
C HIS A 144 -1.47 -14.03 9.33
N GLN A 145 -1.41 -15.21 8.72
CA GLN A 145 -1.92 -16.46 9.29
C GLN A 145 -0.79 -17.45 9.64
N THR A 146 0.37 -16.94 10.01
CA THR A 146 1.53 -17.79 10.34
C THR A 146 1.37 -18.59 11.62
N GLY A 147 0.46 -18.18 12.52
CA GLY A 147 0.34 -18.73 13.87
C GLY A 147 1.47 -18.30 14.81
N ILE A 148 2.42 -17.48 14.35
CA ILE A 148 3.51 -16.95 15.18
C ILE A 148 2.97 -15.79 16.01
N LYS A 149 3.20 -15.84 17.35
CA LYS A 149 2.91 -14.74 18.26
C LYS A 149 3.99 -13.68 18.13
N ALA A 150 3.74 -12.68 17.30
CA ALA A 150 4.65 -11.55 17.13
C ALA A 150 4.61 -10.65 18.38
N PRO A 151 5.74 -10.01 18.75
CA PRO A 151 5.77 -8.95 19.75
C PRO A 151 4.92 -7.75 19.32
N GLU A 152 4.65 -6.84 20.27
CA GLU A 152 4.01 -5.57 19.91
C GLU A 152 4.77 -4.83 18.83
N LEU A 153 4.06 -4.04 18.00
CA LEU A 153 4.62 -3.41 16.79
C LEU A 153 5.91 -2.62 17.07
N LYS A 154 5.97 -1.89 18.19
CA LYS A 154 7.15 -1.08 18.55
C LYS A 154 8.37 -1.95 18.83
N GLU A 155 8.19 -2.99 19.62
CA GLU A 155 9.24 -3.94 20.00
C GLU A 155 9.72 -4.71 18.78
N ASN A 156 8.79 -5.24 17.98
CA ASN A 156 9.09 -5.94 16.73
C ASN A 156 9.90 -5.08 15.74
N LEU A 157 9.58 -3.79 15.61
CA LEU A 157 10.34 -2.87 14.75
C LEU A 157 11.75 -2.60 15.30
N GLN A 158 11.93 -2.56 16.61
CA GLN A 158 13.27 -2.40 17.22
C GLN A 158 14.14 -3.63 16.97
N GLU A 159 13.61 -4.82 17.20
CA GLU A 159 14.29 -6.09 16.97
C GLU A 159 14.69 -6.25 15.49
N MET A 160 13.76 -6.05 14.56
CA MET A 160 14.04 -6.16 13.13
C MET A 160 15.10 -5.15 12.65
N ARG A 161 15.14 -3.94 13.21
CA ARG A 161 16.15 -2.93 12.88
C ARG A 161 17.51 -3.24 13.50
N ALA A 162 17.56 -4.01 14.58
CA ALA A 162 18.79 -4.42 15.24
C ALA A 162 19.50 -5.57 14.50
N ALA A 163 18.79 -6.34 13.69
CA ALA A 163 19.34 -7.42 12.89
C ALA A 163 20.44 -6.92 11.93
N ASN A 164 21.51 -7.72 11.76
CA ASN A 164 22.62 -7.37 10.87
C ASN A 164 22.41 -7.89 9.44
N SER A 165 21.59 -8.92 9.28
CA SER A 165 21.26 -9.56 7.99
C SER A 165 19.81 -10.04 7.96
N MET A 166 19.31 -10.36 6.77
CA MET A 166 18.00 -10.98 6.63
C MET A 166 17.97 -12.35 7.35
N ASP A 167 19.07 -13.10 7.30
CA ASP A 167 19.17 -14.39 7.99
C ASP A 167 19.09 -14.23 9.51
N ASP A 168 19.70 -13.19 10.09
CA ASP A 168 19.57 -12.89 11.53
C ASP A 168 18.12 -12.56 11.89
N ALA A 169 17.46 -11.73 11.09
CA ALA A 169 16.04 -11.39 11.31
C ALA A 169 15.16 -12.64 11.28
N ILE A 170 15.42 -13.59 10.37
CA ILE A 170 14.69 -14.86 10.31
C ILE A 170 15.05 -15.78 11.45
N ALA A 171 16.30 -15.80 11.92
CA ALA A 171 16.70 -16.57 13.10
C ALA A 171 15.99 -16.05 14.38
N ASP A 172 15.79 -14.75 14.51
CA ASP A 172 15.03 -14.19 15.62
C ASP A 172 13.53 -14.52 15.53
N ILE A 173 12.95 -14.43 14.33
CA ILE A 173 11.57 -14.89 14.09
C ILE A 173 11.42 -16.39 14.41
N ALA A 174 12.42 -17.20 14.11
CA ALA A 174 12.39 -18.64 14.41
C ALA A 174 12.26 -18.93 15.91
N LYS A 175 12.76 -18.06 16.78
CA LYS A 175 12.66 -18.19 18.25
C LYS A 175 11.32 -17.74 18.82
N MET A 176 10.53 -16.97 18.07
CA MET A 176 9.22 -16.47 18.56
C MET A 176 8.28 -17.63 18.88
N PRO A 177 7.44 -17.51 19.93
CA PRO A 177 6.47 -18.56 20.25
C PRO A 177 5.36 -18.66 19.21
N MET A 178 4.74 -19.82 19.12
CA MET A 178 3.48 -20.01 18.40
C MET A 178 2.30 -19.68 19.32
N GLU A 179 1.25 -19.04 18.77
CA GLU A 179 -0.02 -18.82 19.47
C GLU A 179 -1.17 -19.65 18.91
N GLY A 180 -0.92 -20.35 17.81
CA GLY A 180 -1.87 -21.26 17.17
C GLY A 180 -1.31 -21.93 15.94
N GLU A 181 -2.13 -22.78 15.33
CA GLU A 181 -1.75 -23.47 14.10
C GLU A 181 -1.74 -22.50 12.90
N PRO A 182 -0.76 -22.63 11.99
CA PRO A 182 -0.76 -21.87 10.73
C PRO A 182 -2.07 -22.06 9.95
N GLY A 183 -2.66 -20.94 9.51
CA GLY A 183 -3.95 -20.92 8.82
C GLY A 183 -5.18 -20.93 9.73
N LYS A 184 -5.03 -21.04 11.05
CA LYS A 184 -6.13 -21.01 12.02
C LYS A 184 -6.17 -19.74 12.89
N VAL A 185 -5.12 -18.94 12.84
CA VAL A 185 -4.98 -17.70 13.62
C VAL A 185 -4.57 -16.57 12.71
N PHE A 186 -5.28 -15.46 12.77
CA PHE A 186 -4.90 -14.19 12.15
C PHE A 186 -4.27 -13.27 13.22
N HIS A 187 -3.03 -12.89 12.98
CA HIS A 187 -2.30 -11.93 13.83
C HIS A 187 -1.59 -10.92 12.94
N TYR A 188 -2.15 -9.72 12.84
CA TYR A 188 -1.53 -8.66 12.02
C TYR A 188 -0.16 -8.28 12.57
N SER A 189 0.89 -8.52 11.81
CA SER A 189 2.28 -8.30 12.25
C SER A 189 3.21 -7.99 11.07
N ASN A 190 4.49 -7.80 11.35
CA ASN A 190 5.52 -7.68 10.31
C ASN A 190 6.13 -9.03 9.91
N THR A 191 5.94 -10.05 10.74
CA THR A 191 6.66 -11.33 10.70
C THR A 191 6.46 -12.07 9.37
N GLY A 192 5.22 -12.24 8.91
CA GLY A 192 4.92 -12.98 7.68
C GLY A 192 5.58 -12.36 6.44
N LEU A 193 5.50 -11.03 6.30
CA LEU A 193 6.13 -10.34 5.15
C LEU A 193 7.66 -10.39 5.23
N GLN A 194 8.26 -10.39 6.43
CA GLN A 194 9.69 -10.57 6.59
C GLN A 194 10.13 -11.95 6.11
N ILE A 195 9.41 -13.00 6.51
CA ILE A 195 9.66 -14.38 6.04
C ILE A 195 9.52 -14.48 4.51
N ALA A 196 8.42 -13.95 3.95
CA ALA A 196 8.19 -13.98 2.50
C ALA A 196 9.27 -13.21 1.72
N GLY A 197 9.73 -12.06 2.26
CA GLY A 197 10.85 -11.30 1.72
C GLY A 197 12.16 -12.11 1.71
N ALA A 198 12.47 -12.78 2.82
CA ALA A 198 13.65 -13.64 2.90
C ALA A 198 13.58 -14.82 1.90
N VAL A 199 12.40 -15.40 1.71
CA VAL A 199 12.22 -16.51 0.75
C VAL A 199 12.55 -16.06 -0.67
N ILE A 200 12.10 -14.90 -1.12
CA ILE A 200 12.41 -14.41 -2.48
C ILE A 200 13.88 -14.01 -2.64
N GLU A 201 14.54 -13.55 -1.57
CA GLU A 201 15.99 -13.34 -1.57
C GLU A 201 16.75 -14.68 -1.76
N LYS A 202 16.35 -15.74 -1.05
CA LYS A 202 16.96 -17.08 -1.21
C LYS A 202 16.73 -17.66 -2.60
N ILE A 203 15.55 -17.47 -3.20
CA ILE A 203 15.25 -17.96 -4.56
C ILE A 203 16.10 -17.23 -5.60
N SER A 204 16.30 -15.93 -5.45
CA SER A 204 16.91 -15.07 -6.47
C SER A 204 18.40 -14.83 -6.29
N GLY A 205 18.92 -14.94 -5.07
CA GLY A 205 20.26 -14.50 -4.71
C GLY A 205 20.46 -12.98 -4.70
N LYS A 206 19.35 -12.20 -4.79
CA LYS A 206 19.38 -10.72 -4.78
C LYS A 206 18.73 -10.18 -3.52
N SER A 207 19.13 -8.97 -3.10
CA SER A 207 18.48 -8.30 -1.97
C SER A 207 17.04 -7.91 -2.29
N PHE A 208 16.21 -7.79 -1.25
CA PHE A 208 14.82 -7.39 -1.37
C PHE A 208 14.66 -6.03 -2.07
N GLU A 209 15.52 -5.07 -1.75
CA GLU A 209 15.53 -3.74 -2.37
C GLU A 209 15.82 -3.82 -3.87
N THR A 210 16.80 -4.63 -4.25
CA THR A 210 17.13 -4.86 -5.67
C THR A 210 15.96 -5.48 -6.41
N LEU A 211 15.33 -6.50 -5.80
CA LEU A 211 14.15 -7.15 -6.38
C LEU A 211 12.98 -6.20 -6.52
N PHE A 212 12.71 -5.38 -5.49
CA PHE A 212 11.64 -4.38 -5.55
C PHE A 212 11.90 -3.35 -6.65
N ALA A 213 13.13 -2.84 -6.72
CA ALA A 213 13.51 -1.89 -7.76
C ALA A 213 13.32 -2.44 -9.17
N GLU A 214 13.83 -3.66 -9.44
CA GLU A 214 13.81 -4.28 -10.77
C GLU A 214 12.41 -4.73 -11.20
N ARG A 215 11.60 -5.26 -10.27
CA ARG A 215 10.35 -5.95 -10.62
C ARG A 215 9.10 -5.09 -10.46
N ILE A 216 9.15 -4.11 -9.55
CA ILE A 216 8.01 -3.24 -9.27
C ILE A 216 8.35 -1.79 -9.60
N ALA A 217 9.31 -1.17 -8.90
CA ALA A 217 9.48 0.27 -8.93
C ALA A 217 9.85 0.80 -10.33
N GLN A 218 10.90 0.30 -10.94
CA GLN A 218 11.35 0.75 -12.27
C GLN A 218 10.31 0.48 -13.36
N PRO A 219 9.68 -0.73 -13.46
CA PRO A 219 8.68 -1.00 -14.48
C PRO A 219 7.46 -0.10 -14.45
N ILE A 220 7.08 0.46 -13.29
CA ILE A 220 5.92 1.34 -13.14
C ILE A 220 6.28 2.79 -12.82
N GLY A 221 7.57 3.14 -12.95
CA GLY A 221 8.04 4.52 -12.84
C GLY A 221 8.05 5.10 -11.43
N MET A 222 8.13 4.27 -10.39
CA MET A 222 8.27 4.71 -8.98
C MET A 222 9.72 5.12 -8.69
N LYS A 223 10.08 6.33 -9.07
CA LYS A 223 11.48 6.82 -9.02
C LYS A 223 11.96 7.20 -7.63
N ASN A 224 11.02 7.49 -6.73
CA ASN A 224 11.26 7.99 -5.37
C ASN A 224 10.77 7.02 -4.29
N THR A 225 10.60 5.73 -4.66
CA THR A 225 10.14 4.69 -3.74
C THR A 225 11.21 3.62 -3.55
N ASP A 226 11.59 3.39 -2.30
CA ASP A 226 12.49 2.32 -1.90
C ASP A 226 12.20 1.85 -0.46
N PHE A 227 12.86 0.78 -0.02
CA PHE A 227 12.73 0.24 1.35
C PHE A 227 13.81 0.79 2.30
N GLY A 228 14.41 1.92 1.96
CA GLY A 228 15.42 2.60 2.75
C GLY A 228 16.82 2.00 2.57
N LYS A 229 17.76 2.52 3.37
CA LYS A 229 19.19 2.11 3.35
C LYS A 229 19.59 1.40 4.64
N GLY A 230 18.64 0.72 5.29
CA GLY A 230 18.92 -0.10 6.47
C GLY A 230 19.79 -1.31 6.12
N ARG A 231 20.39 -1.96 7.14
CA ARG A 231 21.14 -3.20 6.95
C ARG A 231 20.27 -4.34 6.45
N VAL A 232 19.00 -4.33 6.85
CA VAL A 232 17.99 -5.31 6.49
C VAL A 232 16.75 -4.58 5.98
N ALA A 233 16.22 -5.01 4.85
CA ALA A 233 14.93 -4.53 4.38
C ALA A 233 13.84 -4.89 5.38
N LEU A 234 12.87 -4.00 5.54
CA LEU A 234 11.67 -4.23 6.32
C LEU A 234 10.44 -4.32 5.38
N PRO A 235 10.17 -5.49 4.76
CA PRO A 235 9.09 -5.65 3.79
C PRO A 235 7.72 -5.18 4.30
N ALA A 236 7.48 -5.31 5.60
CA ALA A 236 6.19 -4.97 6.19
C ALA A 236 6.00 -3.48 6.51
N GLY A 237 7.06 -2.65 6.47
CA GLY A 237 6.91 -1.28 6.98
C GLY A 237 8.04 -0.31 6.66
N GLY A 238 9.05 -0.73 5.90
CA GLY A 238 10.26 0.05 5.68
C GLY A 238 10.23 1.01 4.50
N ALA A 239 9.20 0.96 3.67
CA ALA A 239 9.17 1.76 2.47
C ALA A 239 8.99 3.26 2.72
N TYR A 240 9.69 4.03 1.90
CA TYR A 240 9.47 5.45 1.67
C TYR A 240 8.91 5.62 0.27
N SER A 241 7.94 6.51 0.11
CA SER A 241 7.31 6.75 -1.20
C SER A 241 6.82 8.18 -1.32
N THR A 242 6.38 8.54 -2.52
CA THR A 242 5.68 9.79 -2.82
C THR A 242 4.23 9.50 -3.20
N PRO A 243 3.32 10.48 -3.11
CA PRO A 243 1.94 10.32 -3.58
C PRO A 243 1.86 9.85 -5.04
N GLU A 244 2.64 10.44 -5.92
CA GLU A 244 2.67 10.09 -7.34
C GLU A 244 3.15 8.66 -7.59
N ASP A 245 4.27 8.27 -6.99
CA ASP A 245 4.82 6.91 -7.13
C ASP A 245 3.83 5.86 -6.62
N TYR A 246 3.24 6.09 -5.43
CA TYR A 246 2.31 5.13 -4.86
C TYR A 246 1.02 5.04 -5.70
N LEU A 247 0.59 6.16 -6.28
CA LEU A 247 -0.56 6.17 -7.17
C LEU A 247 -0.30 5.41 -8.49
N ASN A 248 0.95 5.40 -8.99
CA ASN A 248 1.34 4.54 -10.11
C ASN A 248 1.15 3.05 -9.77
N PHE A 249 1.55 2.66 -8.54
CA PHE A 249 1.32 1.31 -8.05
C PHE A 249 -0.18 0.98 -7.95
N LEU A 250 -0.97 1.88 -7.36
CA LEU A 250 -2.42 1.69 -7.26
C LEU A 250 -3.09 1.62 -8.63
N GLY A 251 -2.62 2.41 -9.60
CA GLY A 251 -3.07 2.34 -11.00
C GLY A 251 -2.79 0.98 -11.62
N MET A 252 -1.62 0.39 -11.35
CA MET A 252 -1.29 -0.97 -11.78
C MET A 252 -2.23 -2.00 -11.14
N ILE A 253 -2.52 -1.90 -9.85
CA ILE A 253 -3.49 -2.78 -9.15
C ILE A 253 -4.88 -2.63 -9.78
N LEU A 254 -5.39 -1.41 -9.92
CA LEU A 254 -6.69 -1.09 -10.51
C LEU A 254 -6.84 -1.67 -11.92
N ASN A 255 -5.77 -1.58 -12.71
CA ASN A 255 -5.72 -2.08 -14.08
C ASN A 255 -5.31 -3.57 -14.15
N LYS A 256 -5.60 -4.33 -13.08
CA LYS A 256 -5.41 -5.79 -13.03
C LYS A 256 -4.00 -6.23 -13.41
N GLY A 257 -3.01 -5.53 -12.89
CA GLY A 257 -1.59 -5.83 -13.05
C GLY A 257 -0.94 -5.24 -14.30
N VAL A 258 -1.60 -4.32 -15.02
CA VAL A 258 -1.05 -3.64 -16.20
C VAL A 258 -0.75 -2.19 -15.88
N TYR A 259 0.42 -1.71 -16.28
CA TYR A 259 0.82 -0.30 -16.21
C TYR A 259 1.42 0.15 -17.54
N ASN A 260 0.86 1.21 -18.14
CA ASN A 260 1.29 1.75 -19.44
C ASN A 260 1.46 0.66 -20.52
N GLY A 261 0.49 -0.26 -20.61
CA GLY A 261 0.51 -1.37 -21.58
C GLY A 261 1.43 -2.53 -21.22
N LYS A 262 2.26 -2.41 -20.17
CA LYS A 262 3.15 -3.46 -19.69
C LYS A 262 2.50 -4.26 -18.56
N ARG A 263 2.51 -5.60 -18.67
CA ARG A 263 2.07 -6.48 -17.59
C ARG A 263 3.17 -6.61 -16.55
N ILE A 264 2.82 -6.29 -15.30
CA ILE A 264 3.68 -6.39 -14.12
C ILE A 264 3.29 -7.61 -13.28
N LEU A 265 1.99 -7.81 -13.10
CA LEU A 265 1.39 -8.97 -12.45
C LEU A 265 0.30 -9.58 -13.31
N SER A 266 0.04 -10.86 -13.16
CA SER A 266 -1.12 -11.49 -13.80
C SER A 266 -2.42 -10.98 -13.18
N GLU A 267 -3.50 -10.99 -13.96
CA GLU A 267 -4.85 -10.69 -13.44
C GLU A 267 -5.24 -11.66 -12.32
N SER A 268 -4.84 -12.93 -12.44
CA SER A 268 -5.06 -13.95 -11.41
C SER A 268 -4.37 -13.61 -10.10
N SER A 269 -3.12 -13.11 -10.15
CA SER A 269 -2.38 -12.69 -8.96
C SER A 269 -3.05 -11.51 -8.26
N ILE A 270 -3.48 -10.49 -9.02
CA ILE A 270 -4.25 -9.38 -8.45
C ILE A 270 -5.55 -9.89 -7.81
N ALA A 271 -6.30 -10.73 -8.49
CA ALA A 271 -7.55 -11.28 -7.96
C ALA A 271 -7.29 -12.09 -6.67
N GLN A 272 -6.24 -12.91 -6.62
CA GLN A 272 -5.88 -13.67 -5.43
C GLN A 272 -5.46 -12.80 -4.25
N MET A 273 -4.78 -11.68 -4.51
CA MET A 273 -4.39 -10.73 -3.46
C MET A 273 -5.62 -10.14 -2.76
N GLN A 274 -6.70 -9.91 -3.49
CA GLN A 274 -7.92 -9.23 -3.01
C GLN A 274 -8.95 -10.16 -2.34
N VAL A 275 -8.69 -11.46 -2.28
CA VAL A 275 -9.60 -12.42 -1.60
C VAL A 275 -9.44 -12.31 -0.10
N ASN A 276 -10.55 -12.09 0.62
CA ASN A 276 -10.55 -12.15 2.08
C ASN A 276 -10.17 -13.56 2.57
N ARG A 277 -9.12 -13.65 3.37
CA ARG A 277 -8.58 -14.87 3.97
C ARG A 277 -8.99 -15.05 5.44
N ILE A 278 -9.60 -14.06 6.05
CA ILE A 278 -10.16 -14.18 7.40
C ILE A 278 -11.53 -14.82 7.28
N THR A 279 -11.53 -16.16 7.27
CA THR A 279 -12.77 -16.97 7.21
C THR A 279 -13.31 -17.22 8.62
N PRO A 280 -14.56 -17.66 8.80
CA PRO A 280 -15.16 -17.87 10.14
C PRO A 280 -14.41 -18.85 11.03
N ASP A 281 -13.61 -19.74 10.47
CA ASP A 281 -12.77 -20.71 11.19
C ASP A 281 -11.38 -20.18 11.57
N VAL A 282 -11.06 -18.95 11.20
CA VAL A 282 -9.81 -18.26 11.56
C VAL A 282 -10.03 -17.35 12.77
N LYS A 283 -9.35 -17.67 13.86
CA LYS A 283 -9.40 -16.86 15.09
C LYS A 283 -8.56 -15.59 14.92
N VAL A 284 -9.17 -14.41 15.07
CA VAL A 284 -8.45 -13.14 15.10
C VAL A 284 -7.90 -12.92 16.50
N THR A 285 -6.57 -12.96 16.67
CA THR A 285 -5.88 -12.70 17.93
C THR A 285 -5.38 -11.27 18.05
N TYR A 286 -5.01 -10.66 16.92
CA TYR A 286 -4.66 -9.24 16.86
C TYR A 286 -5.02 -8.62 15.52
N SER A 287 -5.69 -7.48 15.58
CA SER A 287 -5.94 -6.56 14.46
C SER A 287 -5.84 -5.13 14.97
N PRO A 288 -5.27 -4.18 14.21
CA PRO A 288 -5.34 -2.77 14.56
C PRO A 288 -6.79 -2.31 14.76
N ALA A 289 -7.00 -1.40 15.71
CA ALA A 289 -8.36 -0.94 16.05
C ALA A 289 -9.09 -0.38 14.81
N GLU A 290 -8.36 0.28 13.91
CA GLU A 290 -8.87 0.85 12.66
C GLU A 290 -9.31 -0.19 11.65
N ALA A 291 -8.86 -1.43 11.78
CA ALA A 291 -9.15 -2.53 10.84
C ALA A 291 -10.00 -3.64 11.48
N LYS A 292 -10.57 -3.39 12.67
CA LYS A 292 -11.47 -4.32 13.32
C LYS A 292 -12.68 -4.56 12.42
N ASN A 293 -12.98 -5.83 12.16
CA ASN A 293 -14.06 -6.29 11.27
C ASN A 293 -13.80 -6.14 9.76
N LEU A 294 -12.60 -5.75 9.35
CA LEU A 294 -12.20 -5.84 7.95
C LEU A 294 -11.69 -7.24 7.61
N GLY A 295 -11.82 -7.66 6.37
CA GLY A 295 -11.14 -8.82 5.85
C GLY A 295 -9.69 -8.50 5.47
N TYR A 296 -8.87 -9.54 5.20
CA TYR A 296 -7.49 -9.38 4.77
C TYR A 296 -7.15 -10.34 3.64
N GLY A 297 -6.53 -9.82 2.60
CA GLY A 297 -6.01 -10.59 1.48
C GLY A 297 -4.50 -10.85 1.60
N TYR A 298 -3.74 -10.61 0.52
CA TYR A 298 -2.29 -10.67 0.55
C TYR A 298 -1.70 -9.25 0.56
N GLY A 299 -1.30 -8.79 1.76
CA GLY A 299 -0.69 -7.48 1.97
C GLY A 299 -1.67 -6.31 2.01
N GLU A 300 -2.97 -6.55 1.95
CA GLU A 300 -4.02 -5.53 1.89
C GLU A 300 -5.30 -5.95 2.62
N TRP A 301 -6.01 -4.96 3.14
CA TRP A 301 -7.32 -5.12 3.76
C TRP A 301 -8.42 -5.11 2.71
N THR A 302 -9.44 -5.96 2.90
CA THR A 302 -10.66 -5.93 2.11
C THR A 302 -11.74 -5.19 2.90
N MET A 303 -12.28 -4.10 2.32
CA MET A 303 -13.09 -3.12 3.04
C MET A 303 -14.58 -3.15 2.68
N GLY A 304 -15.06 -4.17 2.00
CA GLY A 304 -16.42 -4.19 1.41
C GLY A 304 -16.53 -3.34 0.13
N ASN A 305 -17.66 -3.44 -0.56
CA ASN A 305 -17.92 -2.73 -1.82
C ASN A 305 -16.73 -2.81 -2.80
N ASN A 306 -16.14 -4.01 -2.90
CA ASN A 306 -15.01 -4.31 -3.75
C ASN A 306 -13.85 -3.29 -3.64
N THR A 307 -13.65 -2.76 -2.41
CA THR A 307 -12.60 -1.81 -2.08
C THR A 307 -11.50 -2.49 -1.27
N VAL A 308 -10.27 -2.20 -1.61
CA VAL A 308 -9.07 -2.71 -0.93
C VAL A 308 -8.15 -1.56 -0.53
N SER A 309 -7.38 -1.76 0.55
CA SER A 309 -6.52 -0.73 1.12
C SER A 309 -5.38 -1.34 1.95
N SER A 310 -4.30 -0.59 2.12
CA SER A 310 -3.22 -0.95 3.05
C SER A 310 -2.74 0.28 3.82
N PRO A 311 -3.48 0.74 4.83
CA PRO A 311 -3.15 1.96 5.57
C PRO A 311 -1.84 1.88 6.32
N GLY A 312 -1.14 3.01 6.42
CA GLY A 312 0.12 3.15 7.16
C GLY A 312 -0.05 3.72 8.56
N LEU A 313 0.82 3.31 9.48
CA LEU A 313 0.84 3.79 10.87
C LEU A 313 0.88 5.32 10.97
N PHE A 314 1.53 5.98 10.03
CA PHE A 314 1.66 7.45 10.00
C PHE A 314 0.52 8.17 9.28
N GLY A 315 -0.60 7.47 9.01
CA GLY A 315 -1.82 8.06 8.48
C GLY A 315 -1.91 8.08 6.95
N SER A 316 -0.90 7.57 6.23
CA SER A 316 -1.03 7.36 4.77
C SER A 316 -2.11 6.33 4.49
N PHE A 317 -3.03 6.65 3.58
CA PHE A 317 -4.20 5.85 3.27
C PHE A 317 -4.37 5.68 1.76
N PRO A 318 -3.84 4.59 1.19
CA PRO A 318 -4.09 4.18 -0.19
C PRO A 318 -5.38 3.36 -0.28
N TRP A 319 -6.16 3.51 -1.35
CA TRP A 319 -7.24 2.57 -1.64
C TRP A 319 -7.53 2.44 -3.13
N VAL A 320 -8.09 1.30 -3.50
CA VAL A 320 -8.61 1.01 -4.83
C VAL A 320 -10.07 0.60 -4.70
N ASN A 321 -10.95 1.24 -5.43
CA ASN A 321 -12.35 0.84 -5.57
C ASN A 321 -12.56 0.22 -6.95
N ASN A 322 -12.71 -1.11 -7.00
CA ASN A 322 -12.80 -1.85 -8.25
C ASN A 322 -14.16 -1.64 -8.95
N ASP A 323 -15.24 -1.37 -8.21
CA ASP A 323 -16.56 -1.14 -8.80
C ASP A 323 -16.64 0.22 -9.50
N LYS A 324 -16.14 1.27 -8.84
CA LYS A 324 -16.11 2.63 -9.39
C LYS A 324 -14.87 2.91 -10.23
N LYS A 325 -13.95 1.95 -10.34
CA LYS A 325 -12.74 1.99 -11.17
C LYS A 325 -11.88 3.23 -10.92
N TYR A 326 -11.54 3.48 -9.66
CA TYR A 326 -10.60 4.51 -9.27
C TYR A 326 -9.65 4.04 -8.18
N ALA A 327 -8.52 4.73 -8.07
CA ALA A 327 -7.56 4.60 -6.99
C ALA A 327 -7.29 5.96 -6.37
N ALA A 328 -7.01 5.99 -5.08
CA ALA A 328 -6.67 7.23 -4.42
C ALA A 328 -5.64 7.02 -3.32
N PHE A 329 -4.89 8.08 -3.02
CA PHE A 329 -3.88 8.07 -1.99
C PHE A 329 -3.91 9.38 -1.20
N LEU A 330 -4.27 9.28 0.08
CA LEU A 330 -4.09 10.34 1.06
C LEU A 330 -2.75 10.16 1.74
N MET A 331 -1.85 11.14 1.63
CA MET A 331 -0.60 11.16 2.37
C MET A 331 -0.69 12.15 3.52
N THR A 332 -0.39 11.68 4.72
CA THR A 332 -0.28 12.46 5.95
C THR A 332 0.91 11.95 6.76
N PHE A 333 1.26 12.63 7.85
CA PHE A 333 2.30 12.15 8.78
C PHE A 333 1.94 12.47 10.22
N TYR A 334 1.22 11.56 10.88
CA TYR A 334 0.84 11.66 12.29
C TYR A 334 0.63 10.26 12.92
N ILE A 335 0.77 10.17 14.24
CA ILE A 335 0.69 8.87 14.95
C ILE A 335 -0.67 8.71 15.66
N LYS A 336 -1.30 9.81 16.07
CA LYS A 336 -2.58 9.77 16.78
C LYS A 336 -3.65 9.10 15.90
N ASN A 337 -4.27 8.05 16.40
CA ASN A 337 -5.25 7.24 15.64
C ASN A 337 -6.72 7.55 15.99
N THR A 338 -6.98 8.38 16.99
CA THR A 338 -8.35 8.76 17.39
C THR A 338 -9.14 9.35 16.21
N GLY A 339 -10.28 8.78 15.89
CA GLY A 339 -11.14 9.20 14.78
C GLY A 339 -10.56 8.96 13.39
N ARG A 340 -9.45 8.20 13.27
CA ARG A 340 -8.78 7.95 11.98
C ARG A 340 -9.62 7.10 11.05
N ASN A 341 -10.26 6.09 11.59
CA ASN A 341 -11.10 5.18 10.80
C ASN A 341 -12.32 5.89 10.24
N GLU A 342 -12.99 6.66 11.07
CA GLU A 342 -14.15 7.47 10.70
C GLU A 342 -13.78 8.45 9.58
N ARG A 343 -12.65 9.15 9.70
CA ARG A 343 -12.14 10.06 8.65
C ARG A 343 -11.86 9.33 7.33
N TYR A 344 -11.30 8.12 7.38
CA TYR A 344 -11.05 7.35 6.16
C TYR A 344 -12.33 6.95 5.44
N PHE A 345 -13.34 6.46 6.18
CA PHE A 345 -14.61 6.07 5.59
C PHE A 345 -15.41 7.29 5.07
N GLU A 346 -15.37 8.40 5.80
CA GLU A 346 -15.98 9.66 5.38
C GLU A 346 -15.35 10.15 4.07
N LEU A 347 -14.02 10.22 4.01
CA LEU A 347 -13.30 10.63 2.80
C LEU A 347 -13.61 9.72 1.61
N MET A 348 -13.60 8.40 1.81
CA MET A 348 -13.98 7.45 0.77
C MET A 348 -15.41 7.68 0.28
N GLY A 349 -16.34 7.98 1.19
CA GLY A 349 -17.72 8.34 0.86
C GLY A 349 -17.81 9.57 -0.04
N LEU A 350 -17.09 10.63 0.32
CA LEU A 350 -17.03 11.88 -0.47
C LEU A 350 -16.41 11.65 -1.86
N VAL A 351 -15.33 10.87 -1.94
CA VAL A 351 -14.72 10.51 -3.22
C VAL A 351 -15.66 9.67 -4.07
N ASN A 352 -16.37 8.69 -3.46
CA ASN A 352 -17.37 7.88 -4.13
C ASN A 352 -18.54 8.73 -4.67
N GLU A 353 -18.95 9.77 -3.96
CA GLU A 353 -19.99 10.70 -4.40
C GLU A 353 -19.49 11.55 -5.58
N ALA A 354 -18.29 12.11 -5.47
CA ALA A 354 -17.71 12.97 -6.50
C ALA A 354 -17.45 12.21 -7.82
N ILE A 355 -17.08 10.93 -7.75
CA ILE A 355 -16.79 10.10 -8.94
C ILE A 355 -18.05 9.44 -9.50
N GLY A 356 -19.05 9.20 -8.67
CA GLY A 356 -20.24 8.43 -9.04
C GLY A 356 -21.31 9.20 -9.81
N LYS A 357 -21.08 10.47 -10.06
CA LYS A 357 -21.87 11.31 -10.97
C LYS A 357 -21.16 11.34 -12.33
#